data_df19cd634ffa7aec48586271efe7669f
#
_entry.id   df19cd634ffa7aec48586271efe7669f
#
_cell.length_a   1.000
_cell.length_b   1.000
_cell.length_c   1.000
_cell.angle_alpha   90.00
_cell.angle_beta   90.00
_cell.angle_gamma   90.00
#
_symmetry.space_group_name_H-M   'P 1'
#
loop_
_entity.id
_entity.type
_entity.pdbx_description
1 polymer ?
#
loop_
_entity_poly.entity_id
_entity_poly.type
_entity_poly.pdbx_seq_one_letter_code
_entity_poly.pdbx_strand_id
1 'polypeptide(L)' 'MTRNRRGGYVFLTWSGDHPPRHVHVLRDGRLVLKWNLDSRQPMQGVASTKVLTLIRQLESEGLL' A
#
# COMPACT_ATOMS: atom_id res chain seq x y z
N MET A 1 7.31 -9.70 6.15
CA MET A 1 6.31 -8.61 6.23
C MET A 1 7.01 -7.28 6.45
N THR A 2 6.64 -6.27 5.70
CA THR A 2 7.09 -4.91 5.98
C THR A 2 5.91 -4.09 6.47
N ARG A 3 6.19 -3.16 7.38
CA ARG A 3 5.20 -2.26 7.94
C ARG A 3 5.77 -0.86 7.97
N ASN A 4 5.16 0.05 7.23
CA ASN A 4 5.59 1.44 7.18
C ASN A 4 4.43 2.34 7.57
N ARG A 5 4.70 3.35 8.40
CA ARG A 5 3.70 4.33 8.79
C ARG A 5 4.08 5.67 8.18
N ARG A 6 3.14 6.27 7.45
CA ARG A 6 3.37 7.59 6.84
C ARG A 6 2.05 8.29 6.58
N GLY A 7 2.01 9.58 6.87
CA GLY A 7 0.84 10.42 6.58
C GLY A 7 -0.45 10.00 7.25
N GLY A 8 -0.36 9.33 8.42
CA GLY A 8 -1.53 8.83 9.13
C GLY A 8 -2.01 7.46 8.67
N TYR A 9 -1.27 6.81 7.74
CA TYR A 9 -1.62 5.49 7.22
C TYR A 9 -0.54 4.48 7.57
N VAL A 10 -0.95 3.21 7.60
CA VAL A 10 -0.03 2.07 7.75
C VAL A 10 -0.04 1.28 6.45
N PHE A 11 1.15 1.00 5.92
CA PHE A 11 1.33 0.28 4.66
C PHE A 11 1.96 -1.07 4.96
N LEU A 12 1.25 -2.14 4.63
CA LEU A 12 1.69 -3.52 4.91
C LEU A 12 1.94 -4.27 3.60
N THR A 13 3.11 -4.90 3.51
CA THR A 13 3.41 -5.85 2.44
C THR A 13 3.94 -7.13 3.05
N TRP A 14 3.71 -8.25 2.39
CA TRP A 14 4.22 -9.55 2.81
C TRP A 14 5.14 -10.12 1.75
N SER A 15 6.38 -10.46 2.14
CA SER A 15 7.27 -11.21 1.27
C SER A 15 6.73 -12.63 1.16
N GLY A 16 6.76 -13.20 -0.05
CA GLY A 16 6.25 -14.53 -0.28
C GLY A 16 4.78 -14.61 -0.63
N ASP A 17 4.10 -13.47 -0.71
CA ASP A 17 2.75 -13.41 -1.27
C ASP A 17 2.79 -13.82 -2.74
N HIS A 18 1.69 -14.43 -3.18
CA HIS A 18 1.54 -14.75 -4.59
C HIS A 18 1.40 -13.47 -5.41
N PRO A 19 1.93 -13.45 -6.64
CA PRO A 19 1.63 -12.34 -7.55
C PRO A 19 0.11 -12.16 -7.74
N PRO A 20 -0.37 -10.93 -7.92
CA PRO A 20 0.41 -9.69 -8.10
C PRO A 20 0.93 -9.14 -6.77
N ARG A 21 2.02 -8.39 -6.85
CA ARG A 21 2.53 -7.65 -5.69
C ARG A 21 1.48 -6.62 -5.28
N HIS A 22 1.19 -6.55 -4.00
CA HIS A 22 0.17 -5.63 -3.51
C HIS A 22 0.53 -5.09 -2.12
N VAL A 23 -0.07 -3.96 -1.77
CA VAL A 23 0.09 -3.32 -0.48
C VAL A 23 -1.29 -3.12 0.16
N HIS A 24 -1.37 -3.41 1.46
CA HIS A 24 -2.56 -3.12 2.26
C HIS A 24 -2.33 -1.79 2.95
N VAL A 25 -3.26 -0.86 2.78
CA VAL A 25 -3.21 0.46 3.39
C VAL A 25 -4.31 0.56 4.44
N LEU A 26 -3.91 0.83 5.67
CA LEU A 26 -4.83 0.92 6.80
C LEU A 26 -4.80 2.31 7.41
N ARG A 27 -5.94 2.71 7.96
CA ARG A 27 -6.05 3.91 8.77
C ARG A 27 -6.91 3.59 9.99
N ASP A 28 -6.38 3.89 11.19
CA ASP A 28 -7.06 3.60 12.44
C ASP A 28 -7.48 2.13 12.55
N GLY A 29 -6.59 1.22 12.09
CA GLY A 29 -6.84 -0.21 12.14
C GLY A 29 -7.79 -0.75 11.08
N ARG A 30 -8.27 0.10 10.17
CA ARG A 30 -9.21 -0.31 9.11
C ARG A 30 -8.54 -0.30 7.75
N LEU A 31 -8.81 -1.32 6.95
CA LEU A 31 -8.34 -1.38 5.58
C LEU A 31 -9.07 -0.32 4.76
N VAL A 32 -8.31 0.61 4.17
CA VAL A 32 -8.87 1.65 3.30
C VAL A 32 -8.58 1.38 1.83
N LEU A 33 -7.52 0.64 1.55
CA LEU A 33 -7.13 0.33 0.18
C LEU A 33 -6.28 -0.93 0.16
N LYS A 34 -6.54 -1.80 -0.82
CA LYS A 34 -5.63 -2.86 -1.23
C LYS A 34 -5.23 -2.55 -2.66
N TRP A 35 -3.95 -2.23 -2.86
CA TRP A 35 -3.44 -1.70 -4.12
C TRP A 35 -2.53 -2.69 -4.81
N ASN A 36 -2.81 -2.95 -6.09
CA ASN A 36 -1.96 -3.78 -6.92
C ASN A 36 -0.78 -2.94 -7.42
N LEU A 37 0.41 -3.28 -6.95
CA LEU A 37 1.64 -2.56 -7.30
C LEU A 37 2.10 -2.84 -8.73
N ASP A 38 1.68 -3.95 -9.30
CA ASP A 38 2.08 -4.33 -10.66
C ASP A 38 1.19 -3.65 -11.70
N SER A 39 -0.13 -3.75 -11.54
CA SER A 39 -1.06 -3.16 -12.50
C SER A 39 -1.40 -1.70 -12.20
N ARG A 40 -1.03 -1.22 -11.01
CA ARG A 40 -1.32 0.14 -10.55
C ARG A 40 -2.83 0.40 -10.47
N GLN A 41 -3.56 -0.56 -9.94
CA GLN A 41 -5.00 -0.48 -9.81
C GLN A 41 -5.47 -0.92 -8.42
N PRO A 42 -6.61 -0.38 -7.93
CA PRO A 42 -7.15 -0.83 -6.66
C PRO A 42 -7.71 -2.26 -6.79
N MET A 43 -7.38 -3.10 -5.83
CA MET A 43 -7.95 -4.44 -5.69
C MET A 43 -9.16 -4.39 -4.77
N GLN A 44 -9.15 -3.46 -3.81
CA GLN A 44 -10.22 -3.27 -2.84
C GLN A 44 -10.11 -1.86 -2.27
N GLY A 45 -11.23 -1.18 -2.08
CA GLY A 45 -11.26 0.15 -1.47
C GLY A 45 -11.06 1.26 -2.49
N VAL A 46 -10.78 2.46 -1.97
CA VAL A 46 -10.66 3.68 -2.77
C VAL A 46 -9.23 4.20 -2.75
N ALA A 47 -8.68 4.46 -3.92
CA ALA A 47 -7.32 4.99 -4.09
C ALA A 47 -7.37 6.51 -4.14
N SER A 48 -7.17 7.17 -3.00
CA SER A 48 -7.10 8.64 -2.97
C SER A 48 -5.75 9.11 -3.52
N THR A 49 -5.73 10.33 -4.03
CA THR A 49 -4.49 10.95 -4.53
C THR A 49 -3.42 10.99 -3.44
N LYS A 50 -3.81 11.32 -2.22
CA LYS A 50 -2.87 11.36 -1.09
C LYS A 50 -2.22 9.99 -0.86
N VAL A 51 -3.02 8.93 -0.80
CA VAL A 51 -2.51 7.58 -0.54
C VAL A 51 -1.60 7.13 -1.69
N LEU A 52 -1.98 7.39 -2.93
CA LEU A 52 -1.15 7.02 -4.09
C LEU A 52 0.18 7.77 -4.08
N THR A 53 0.20 9.02 -3.68
CA THR A 53 1.44 9.79 -3.53
C THR A 53 2.35 9.16 -2.48
N LEU A 54 1.77 8.76 -1.35
CA LEU A 54 2.54 8.11 -0.28
C LEU A 54 3.09 6.74 -0.73
N ILE A 55 2.30 5.98 -1.48
CA ILE A 55 2.77 4.71 -2.05
C ILE A 55 3.98 4.94 -2.95
N ARG A 56 3.92 5.93 -3.84
CA ARG A 56 5.05 6.24 -4.73
C ARG A 56 6.29 6.66 -3.95
N GLN A 57 6.11 7.45 -2.89
CA GLN A 57 7.23 7.84 -2.04
C GLN A 57 7.90 6.63 -1.40
N LEU A 58 7.10 5.74 -0.83
CA LEU A 58 7.62 4.53 -0.19
C LEU A 58 8.31 3.62 -1.19
N GLU A 59 7.76 3.49 -2.39
CA GLU A 59 8.41 2.71 -3.45
C GLU A 59 9.76 3.31 -3.84
N SER A 60 9.83 4.64 -3.98
CA SER A 60 11.07 5.31 -4.35
C SER A 60 12.16 5.17 -3.29
N GLU A 61 11.74 4.96 -2.04
CA GLU A 61 12.65 4.73 -0.92
C GLU A 61 13.03 3.26 -0.75
N GLY A 62 12.47 2.38 -1.58
CA GLY A 62 12.73 0.96 -1.50
C GLY A 62 12.02 0.26 -0.35
N LEU A 63 10.96 0.85 0.20
CA LEU A 63 10.25 0.31 1.36
C LEU A 63 9.03 -0.54 1.00
N LEU A 64 8.64 -0.55 -0.25
CA LEU A 64 7.54 -1.40 -0.73
C LEU A 64 8.01 -2.32 -1.84
#